data_1108cd84316ac8b6c4cf1f335ec28a71
#
_entry.id   1108cd84316ac8b6c4cf1f335ec28a71
#
_cell.length_a   1.000
_cell.length_b   1.000
_cell.length_c   1.000
_cell.angle_alpha   90.00
_cell.angle_beta   90.00
_cell.angle_gamma   90.00
#
_symmetry.space_group_name_H-M   'P 1'
#
loop_
_entity.id
_entity.type
_entity.pdbx_description
1 polymer ?
#
loop_
_entity_poly.entity_id
_entity_poly.type
_entity_poly.pdbx_seq_one_letter_code
_entity_poly.pdbx_strand_id
1 'polypeptide(L)'
;MVEINRVAKLMKENPGLEFEVQGHCDATGSDKVNDPLSQKRAEAIVAALVEEGIAEARLTTVGKGSHQPIASNSTDEGRAKNRRVEFIKK
;
A
#
# COMPACT_ATOMS: atom_id res chain seq x y z
N MET A 1 -4.74 -1.01 9.23
CA MET A 1 -3.31 -0.68 9.35
C MET A 1 -2.47 -1.87 8.90
N VAL A 2 -1.41 -1.63 8.15
CA VAL A 2 -0.49 -2.69 7.71
C VAL A 2 0.43 -3.06 8.88
N GLU A 3 0.55 -4.35 9.14
CA GLU A 3 1.48 -4.85 10.15
C GLU A 3 2.83 -5.14 9.49
N ILE A 4 3.73 -4.17 9.56
CA ILE A 4 5.05 -4.23 8.91
C ILE A 4 5.85 -5.44 9.39
N ASN A 5 5.86 -5.71 10.68
CA ASN A 5 6.64 -6.83 11.25
C ASN A 5 6.18 -8.18 10.69
N ARG A 6 4.88 -8.34 10.48
CA ARG A 6 4.31 -9.58 9.95
C ARG A 6 4.69 -9.79 8.49
N VAL A 7 4.62 -8.73 7.68
CA VAL A 7 5.03 -8.78 6.28
C VAL A 7 6.54 -9.02 6.16
N ALA A 8 7.33 -8.32 6.96
CA ALA A 8 8.78 -8.50 6.98
C ALA A 8 9.17 -9.93 7.32
N LYS A 9 8.53 -10.51 8.34
CA LYS A 9 8.77 -11.90 8.73
C LYS A 9 8.46 -12.86 7.59
N LEU A 10 7.31 -12.69 6.94
CA LEU A 10 6.91 -13.52 5.81
C LEU A 10 7.94 -13.46 4.68
N MET A 11 8.43 -12.28 4.35
CA MET A 11 9.42 -12.10 3.29
C MET A 11 10.77 -12.66 3.66
N LYS A 12 11.17 -12.59 4.94
CA LYS A 12 12.43 -13.18 5.42
C LYS A 12 12.40 -14.70 5.35
N GLU A 13 11.26 -15.29 5.64
CA GLU A 13 11.06 -16.74 5.59
C GLU A 13 10.95 -17.25 4.15
N ASN A 14 10.65 -16.37 3.20
CA ASN A 14 10.46 -16.70 1.78
C ASN A 14 11.33 -15.80 0.91
N PRO A 15 12.64 -16.09 0.78
CA PRO A 15 13.58 -15.18 0.11
C PRO A 15 13.26 -14.82 -1.33
N GLY A 16 12.50 -15.67 -2.04
CA GLY A 16 12.09 -15.40 -3.43
C GLY A 16 10.81 -14.58 -3.56
N LEU A 17 10.16 -14.24 -2.45
CA LEU A 17 8.89 -13.53 -2.48
C LEU A 17 9.10 -12.04 -2.79
N GLU A 18 8.36 -11.55 -3.80
CA GLU A 18 8.37 -10.14 -4.20
C GLU A 18 6.96 -9.61 -4.24
N PHE A 19 6.78 -8.35 -3.88
CA PHE A 19 5.48 -7.68 -3.87
C PHE A 19 5.48 -6.37 -4.64
N GLU A 20 4.35 -6.08 -5.27
CA GLU A 20 3.97 -4.74 -5.66
C GLU A 20 3.12 -4.16 -4.52
N VAL A 21 3.55 -3.06 -3.94
CA VAL A 21 2.85 -2.39 -2.85
C VAL A 21 1.98 -1.29 -3.44
N GLN A 22 0.67 -1.44 -3.29
CA GLN A 22 -0.31 -0.51 -3.85
C GLN A 22 -0.92 0.35 -2.75
N GLY A 23 -0.77 1.68 -2.88
CA GLY A 23 -1.46 2.62 -2.00
C GLY A 23 -2.80 3.01 -2.61
N HIS A 24 -3.84 3.08 -1.78
CA HIS A 24 -5.19 3.46 -2.19
C HIS A 24 -5.74 4.57 -1.31
N CYS A 25 -6.58 5.41 -1.91
CA CYS A 25 -7.28 6.51 -1.25
C CYS A 25 -8.78 6.33 -1.38
N ASP A 26 -9.54 7.03 -0.52
CA ASP A 26 -10.97 7.23 -0.78
C ASP A 26 -11.15 8.33 -1.84
N ALA A 27 -12.39 8.64 -2.22
CA ALA A 27 -12.70 9.61 -3.27
C ALA A 27 -12.76 11.07 -2.78
N THR A 28 -12.31 11.34 -1.55
CA THR A 28 -12.27 12.69 -1.01
C THR A 28 -11.13 13.48 -1.66
N GLY A 29 -11.46 14.64 -2.23
CA GLY A 29 -10.48 15.46 -2.91
C GLY A 29 -10.30 15.08 -4.38
N SER A 30 -9.32 15.70 -5.03
CA SER A 30 -9.07 15.50 -6.46
C SER A 30 -8.01 14.42 -6.69
N ASP A 31 -7.95 13.91 -7.91
CA ASP A 31 -6.92 12.96 -8.32
C ASP A 31 -5.52 13.57 -8.23
N LYS A 32 -5.39 14.88 -8.46
CA LYS A 32 -4.12 15.58 -8.31
C LYS A 32 -3.53 15.46 -6.91
N VAL A 33 -4.39 15.32 -5.91
CA VAL A 33 -3.99 15.14 -4.50
C VAL A 33 -3.87 13.65 -4.17
N ASN A 34 -4.86 12.87 -4.58
CA ASN A 34 -4.97 11.45 -4.20
C ASN A 34 -3.93 10.56 -4.88
N ASP A 35 -3.61 10.81 -6.15
CA ASP A 35 -2.63 9.98 -6.85
C ASP A 35 -1.24 10.09 -6.21
N PRO A 36 -0.67 11.30 -5.99
CA PRO A 36 0.60 11.41 -5.28
C PRO A 36 0.56 10.92 -3.84
N LEU A 37 -0.56 11.14 -3.14
CA LEU A 37 -0.71 10.69 -1.76
C LEU A 37 -0.69 9.18 -1.66
N SER A 38 -1.38 8.49 -2.56
CA SER A 38 -1.41 7.03 -2.59
C SER A 38 -0.02 6.44 -2.90
N GLN A 39 0.73 7.09 -3.79
CA GLN A 39 2.12 6.70 -4.09
C GLN A 39 3.00 6.86 -2.84
N LYS A 40 2.88 7.98 -2.14
CA LYS A 40 3.65 8.22 -0.91
C LYS A 40 3.32 7.21 0.19
N ARG A 41 2.05 6.78 0.29
CA ARG A 41 1.67 5.73 1.25
C ARG A 41 2.38 4.43 0.94
N ALA A 42 2.41 4.03 -0.33
CA ALA A 42 3.12 2.82 -0.74
C ALA A 42 4.61 2.94 -0.46
N GLU A 43 5.21 4.09 -0.77
CA GLU A 43 6.63 4.34 -0.52
C GLU A 43 6.99 4.29 0.96
N ALA A 44 6.11 4.82 1.83
CA ALA A 44 6.32 4.78 3.28
C ALA A 44 6.33 3.34 3.79
N ILE A 45 5.45 2.48 3.28
CA ILE A 45 5.42 1.07 3.64
C ILE A 45 6.70 0.37 3.19
N VAL A 46 7.15 0.63 1.97
CA VAL A 46 8.42 0.06 1.47
C VAL A 46 9.59 0.51 2.33
N ALA A 47 9.65 1.80 2.67
CA ALA A 47 10.72 2.31 3.54
C ALA A 47 10.75 1.59 4.90
N ALA A 48 9.58 1.36 5.50
CA ALA A 48 9.48 0.64 6.76
C ALA A 48 9.95 -0.82 6.64
N LEU A 49 9.63 -1.49 5.53
CA LEU A 49 10.07 -2.87 5.27
C LEU A 49 11.59 -2.93 5.05
N VAL A 50 12.15 -1.95 4.36
CA VAL A 50 13.61 -1.86 4.18
C VAL A 50 14.32 -1.69 5.52
N GLU A 51 13.77 -0.88 6.42
CA GLU A 51 14.30 -0.73 7.77
C GLU A 51 14.28 -2.05 8.55
N GLU A 52 13.31 -2.92 8.27
CA GLU A 52 13.21 -4.24 8.89
C GLU A 52 14.14 -5.27 8.23
N GLY A 53 14.92 -4.87 7.24
CA GLY A 53 15.91 -5.72 6.61
C GLY A 53 15.50 -6.36 5.29
N ILE A 54 14.38 -5.93 4.71
CA ILE A 54 13.94 -6.43 3.41
C ILE A 54 14.64 -5.66 2.30
N ALA A 55 15.20 -6.37 1.32
CA ALA A 55 15.88 -5.73 0.20
C ALA A 55 14.88 -4.93 -0.65
N GLU A 56 15.21 -3.70 -0.95
CA GLU A 56 14.35 -2.79 -1.73
C GLU A 56 14.00 -3.37 -3.11
N ALA A 57 14.93 -4.10 -3.73
CA ALA A 57 14.73 -4.72 -5.04
C ALA A 57 13.58 -5.74 -5.07
N ARG A 58 13.13 -6.21 -3.91
CA ARG A 58 12.00 -7.15 -3.80
C ARG A 58 10.64 -6.46 -3.76
N LEU A 59 10.63 -5.13 -3.77
CA LEU A 59 9.43 -4.33 -3.57
C LEU A 59 9.33 -3.26 -4.66
N THR A 60 8.11 -3.12 -5.20
CA THR A 60 7.79 -2.01 -6.11
C THR A 60 6.59 -1.25 -5.53
N THR A 61 6.41 0.00 -5.93
CA THR A 61 5.32 0.83 -5.44
C THR A 61 4.45 1.31 -6.59
N VAL A 62 3.14 1.37 -6.34
CA VAL A 62 2.17 1.95 -7.27
C VAL A 62 1.13 2.72 -6.48
N GLY A 63 0.87 3.96 -6.88
CA GLY A 63 -0.22 4.76 -6.34
C GLY A 63 -1.46 4.55 -7.19
N LYS A 64 -2.50 3.96 -6.62
CA LYS A 64 -3.77 3.71 -7.29
C LYS A 64 -4.80 4.83 -7.08
N GLY A 65 -4.50 5.79 -6.20
CA GLY A 65 -5.42 6.88 -5.90
C GLY A 65 -6.78 6.36 -5.43
N SER A 66 -7.85 6.99 -5.90
CA SER A 66 -9.22 6.59 -5.59
C SER A 66 -9.86 5.74 -6.68
N HIS A 67 -9.06 5.21 -7.61
CA HIS A 67 -9.57 4.58 -8.84
C HIS A 67 -10.07 3.15 -8.65
N GLN A 68 -9.73 2.50 -7.54
CA GLN A 68 -10.12 1.11 -7.27
C GLN A 68 -10.75 0.97 -5.88
N PRO A 69 -11.96 1.50 -5.68
CA PRO A 69 -12.63 1.39 -4.39
C PRO A 69 -13.08 -0.05 -4.14
N ILE A 70 -13.04 -0.47 -2.87
CA ILE A 70 -13.58 -1.75 -2.42
C ILE A 70 -14.86 -1.58 -1.61
N ALA A 71 -15.24 -0.35 -1.32
CA ALA A 71 -16.42 -0.02 -0.53
C ALA A 71 -16.99 1.31 -0.99
N SER A 72 -18.15 1.69 -0.45
CA SER A 72 -18.81 2.94 -0.80
C SER A 72 -18.01 4.16 -0.34
N ASN A 73 -17.82 5.14 -1.23
CA ASN A 73 -17.25 6.43 -0.87
C ASN A 73 -18.29 7.39 -0.26
N SER A 74 -19.56 6.95 -0.19
CA SER A 74 -20.65 7.75 0.37
C SER A 74 -20.76 7.68 1.88
N THR A 75 -20.08 6.73 2.52
CA THR A 75 -20.10 6.54 3.98
C THR A 75 -18.70 6.66 4.55
N ASP A 76 -18.61 7.07 5.84
CA ASP A 76 -17.33 7.14 6.55
C ASP A 76 -16.67 5.77 6.64
N GLU A 77 -17.47 4.73 6.90
CA GLU A 77 -16.96 3.36 6.99
C GLU A 77 -16.40 2.87 5.66
N GLY A 78 -17.11 3.15 4.57
CA GLY A 78 -16.66 2.77 3.24
C GLY A 78 -15.39 3.50 2.82
N ARG A 79 -15.32 4.81 3.11
CA ARG A 79 -14.10 5.60 2.83
C ARG A 79 -12.90 5.08 3.62
N ALA A 80 -13.10 4.71 4.88
CA ALA A 80 -12.03 4.14 5.70
C ALA A 80 -11.50 2.83 5.10
N LYS A 81 -12.37 2.00 4.57
CA LYS A 81 -11.97 0.75 3.89
C LYS A 81 -11.19 1.01 2.61
N ASN A 82 -11.51 2.10 1.91
CA ASN A 82 -10.81 2.47 0.67
C ASN A 82 -9.41 3.03 0.92
N ARG A 83 -9.17 3.62 2.09
CA ARG A 83 -7.84 4.09 2.49
C ARG A 83 -7.01 2.90 2.99
N ARG A 84 -6.34 2.23 2.06
CA ARG A 84 -5.62 0.99 2.37
C ARG A 84 -4.34 0.84 1.57
N VAL A 85 -3.54 -0.12 1.98
CA VAL A 85 -2.37 -0.59 1.22
C VAL A 85 -2.60 -2.07 0.91
N GLU A 86 -2.35 -2.47 -0.32
CA GLU A 86 -2.44 -3.86 -0.74
C GLU A 86 -1.08 -4.37 -1.20
N PHE A 87 -0.81 -5.64 -0.91
CA PHE A 87 0.41 -6.32 -1.35
C PHE A 87 0.03 -7.33 -2.43
N ILE A 88 0.50 -7.09 -3.65
CA ILE A 88 0.22 -7.95 -4.79
C ILE A 88 1.47 -8.77 -5.06
N LYS A 89 1.35 -10.08 -4.95
CA LYS A 89 2.47 -10.99 -5.23
C LYS A 89 2.85 -10.93 -6.69
N LYS A 90 4.11 -10.80 -6.94
CA LYS A 90 4.65 -10.82 -8.30
C LYS A 90 4.95 -12.23 -8.79
#